data_2b7ebc6ad0d8478f0e35da2a5878b906
#
_entry.id   2b7ebc6ad0d8478f0e35da2a5878b906
#
_cell.length_a   1.000
_cell.length_b   1.000
_cell.length_c   1.000
_cell.angle_alpha   90.00
_cell.angle_beta   90.00
_cell.angle_gamma   90.00
#
_symmetry.space_group_name_H-M   'P 1'
#
loop_
_entity.id
_entity.type
_entity.pdbx_description
1 polymer ?
#
loop_
_entity_poly.entity_id
_entity_poly.type
_entity_poly.pdbx_seq_one_letter_code
_entity_poly.pdbx_strand_id
1 'polypeptide(L)'
;RKPYPSIIIGVRKGGTRALLEMLSLHPDVAAAENEVHFFDWEEHYSQGLGWYLGQMPFSSPHQLTVEKTPAYFTSPKVPERVHSMNPGIRLLLILRDPSERVLSDYTQVFYNHVQKRKPYPSIEEFLVRDGRLNVGYKALNRSLYHVHLQNWLRFFPLHRIHIVDGDRLIRDPFPEIQKVERFLKLSPQINASNFYFNKTKGFYCLRDGGRDRCLHESKGRAHPQVDPRLLNKLHEYFHEPNKKFFELVGRTFDWH
;
A
#
# COMPACT_ATOMS: atom_id res chain seq x y z
N ARG A 1 -15.12 23.12 -9.76
CA ARG A 1 -14.15 22.78 -8.72
C ARG A 1 -13.94 21.26 -8.76
N LYS A 2 -12.71 20.81 -9.01
CA LYS A 2 -12.41 19.38 -9.00
C LYS A 2 -12.73 18.82 -7.60
N PRO A 3 -13.42 17.68 -7.48
CA PRO A 3 -13.66 17.05 -6.19
C PRO A 3 -12.34 16.57 -5.58
N TYR A 4 -12.28 16.51 -4.26
CA TYR A 4 -11.14 15.92 -3.58
C TYR A 4 -11.08 14.42 -3.86
N PRO A 5 -9.89 13.87 -4.10
CA PRO A 5 -9.74 12.44 -4.35
C PRO A 5 -9.93 11.60 -3.09
N SER A 6 -10.20 10.30 -3.27
CA SER A 6 -9.86 9.28 -2.28
C SER A 6 -8.39 8.91 -2.42
N ILE A 7 -7.77 8.45 -1.34
CA ILE A 7 -6.32 8.24 -1.30
C ILE A 7 -6.01 6.82 -0.83
N ILE A 8 -5.14 6.14 -1.58
CA ILE A 8 -4.45 4.94 -1.12
C ILE A 8 -3.20 5.43 -0.37
N ILE A 9 -3.26 5.41 0.96
CA ILE A 9 -2.24 6.02 1.82
C ILE A 9 -1.01 5.14 2.06
N GLY A 10 -1.08 3.87 1.77
CA GLY A 10 0.02 2.93 2.00
C GLY A 10 -0.47 1.49 2.05
N VAL A 11 0.39 0.62 2.45
CA VAL A 11 1.76 0.82 2.92
C VAL A 11 2.74 0.53 1.77
N ARG A 12 3.89 1.17 1.80
CA ARG A 12 4.97 0.85 0.85
C ARG A 12 5.24 -0.66 0.85
N LYS A 13 5.26 -1.28 -0.33
CA LYS A 13 5.41 -2.72 -0.54
C LYS A 13 4.26 -3.57 -0.01
N GLY A 14 3.11 -2.95 0.28
CA GLY A 14 1.88 -3.63 0.68
C GLY A 14 1.00 -4.10 -0.48
N GLY A 15 1.29 -3.66 -1.71
CA GLY A 15 0.47 -3.96 -2.89
C GLY A 15 -0.33 -2.76 -3.42
N THR A 16 0.11 -1.55 -3.12
CA THR A 16 -0.59 -0.32 -3.48
C THR A 16 -0.78 -0.14 -4.99
N ARG A 17 0.21 -0.52 -5.79
CA ARG A 17 0.10 -0.45 -7.26
C ARG A 17 -0.91 -1.46 -7.78
N ALA A 18 -0.90 -2.68 -7.28
CA ALA A 18 -1.87 -3.70 -7.65
C ALA A 18 -3.30 -3.23 -7.33
N LEU A 19 -3.51 -2.67 -6.15
CA LEU A 19 -4.81 -2.14 -5.75
C LEU A 19 -5.29 -1.02 -6.69
N LEU A 20 -4.42 -0.06 -7.01
CA LEU A 20 -4.75 1.03 -7.92
C LEU A 20 -5.10 0.54 -9.32
N GLU A 21 -4.29 -0.38 -9.88
CA GLU A 21 -4.52 -0.95 -11.20
C GLU A 21 -5.84 -1.74 -11.25
N MET A 22 -6.14 -2.51 -10.22
CA MET A 22 -7.39 -3.28 -10.12
C MET A 22 -8.60 -2.37 -9.97
N LEU A 23 -8.50 -1.32 -9.14
CA LEU A 23 -9.55 -0.34 -8.95
C LEU A 23 -9.83 0.45 -10.23
N SER A 24 -8.80 0.69 -11.03
CA SER A 24 -8.90 1.38 -12.33
C SER A 24 -9.69 0.59 -13.39
N LEU A 25 -10.02 -0.67 -13.14
CA LEU A 25 -10.97 -1.43 -13.98
C LEU A 25 -12.39 -0.87 -13.88
N HIS A 26 -12.71 -0.15 -12.80
CA HIS A 26 -14.01 0.45 -12.63
C HIS A 26 -14.17 1.69 -13.53
N PRO A 27 -15.23 1.78 -14.35
CA PRO A 27 -15.39 2.91 -15.28
C PRO A 27 -15.57 4.27 -14.60
N ASP A 28 -16.04 4.28 -13.34
CA ASP A 28 -16.24 5.51 -12.57
C ASP A 28 -15.02 5.87 -11.70
N VAL A 29 -13.87 5.27 -11.94
CA VAL A 29 -12.62 5.59 -11.26
C VAL A 29 -11.64 6.25 -12.22
N ALA A 30 -11.17 7.44 -11.84
CA ALA A 30 -10.09 8.15 -12.51
C ALA A 30 -8.86 8.14 -11.60
N ALA A 31 -7.85 7.37 -11.96
CA ALA A 31 -6.64 7.20 -11.17
C ALA A 31 -5.54 8.16 -11.58
N ALA A 32 -4.87 8.78 -10.60
CA ALA A 32 -3.64 9.53 -10.84
C ALA A 32 -2.50 8.57 -11.18
N GLU A 33 -1.74 8.88 -12.23
CA GLU A 33 -0.70 8.00 -12.74
C GLU A 33 0.53 7.92 -11.83
N ASN A 34 0.88 9.04 -11.22
CA ASN A 34 2.09 9.19 -10.42
C ASN A 34 1.79 9.36 -8.93
N GLU A 35 2.76 8.99 -8.10
CA GLU A 35 2.75 9.31 -6.69
C GLU A 35 2.96 10.82 -6.52
N VAL A 36 2.02 11.50 -5.87
CA VAL A 36 1.99 12.96 -5.85
C VAL A 36 2.90 13.54 -4.77
N HIS A 37 3.06 12.83 -3.65
CA HIS A 37 3.87 13.31 -2.52
C HIS A 37 3.53 14.75 -2.08
N PHE A 38 2.24 15.08 -2.07
CA PHE A 38 1.80 16.42 -1.68
C PHE A 38 1.86 16.62 -0.17
N PHE A 39 1.29 15.67 0.58
CA PHE A 39 1.14 15.84 2.01
C PHE A 39 2.41 15.54 2.81
N ASP A 40 3.38 14.83 2.25
CA ASP A 40 4.60 14.41 2.93
C ASP A 40 5.85 15.23 2.55
N TRP A 41 5.86 15.85 1.38
CA TRP A 41 6.97 16.71 0.95
C TRP A 41 6.64 18.19 1.13
N GLU A 42 7.46 18.90 1.91
CA GLU A 42 7.23 20.33 2.19
C GLU A 42 7.21 21.18 0.92
N GLU A 43 8.07 20.86 -0.04
CA GLU A 43 8.16 21.55 -1.33
C GLU A 43 6.84 21.47 -2.10
N HIS A 44 6.15 20.34 -2.05
CA HIS A 44 4.86 20.17 -2.69
C HIS A 44 3.73 20.78 -1.86
N TYR A 45 3.73 20.54 -0.55
CA TYR A 45 2.69 21.04 0.34
C TYR A 45 2.61 22.56 0.34
N SER A 46 3.75 23.23 0.31
CA SER A 46 3.83 24.69 0.26
C SER A 46 3.21 25.32 -1.00
N GLN A 47 3.03 24.53 -2.06
CA GLN A 47 2.37 25.00 -3.29
C GLN A 47 0.85 25.07 -3.18
N GLY A 48 0.26 24.52 -2.12
CA GLY A 48 -1.16 24.63 -1.83
C GLY A 48 -2.06 23.63 -2.57
N LEU A 49 -3.31 23.58 -2.13
CA LEU A 49 -4.31 22.63 -2.66
C LEU A 49 -4.59 22.80 -4.15
N GLY A 50 -4.47 24.00 -4.69
CA GLY A 50 -4.64 24.23 -6.13
C GLY A 50 -3.63 23.44 -6.95
N TRP A 51 -2.38 23.44 -6.52
CA TRP A 51 -1.33 22.62 -7.14
C TRP A 51 -1.66 21.11 -7.04
N TYR A 52 -2.05 20.66 -5.83
CA TYR A 52 -2.41 19.26 -5.60
C TYR A 52 -3.54 18.78 -6.53
N LEU A 53 -4.61 19.56 -6.63
CA LEU A 53 -5.72 19.23 -7.52
C LEU A 53 -5.32 19.29 -9.00
N GLY A 54 -4.33 20.12 -9.34
CA GLY A 54 -3.74 20.16 -10.66
C GLY A 54 -3.02 18.87 -11.06
N GLN A 55 -2.54 18.07 -10.08
CA GLN A 55 -1.90 16.79 -10.34
C GLN A 55 -2.92 15.65 -10.60
N MET A 56 -4.20 15.89 -10.31
CA MET A 56 -5.24 14.89 -10.50
C MET A 56 -5.63 14.79 -11.98
N PRO A 57 -6.03 13.60 -12.44
CA PRO A 57 -6.52 13.40 -13.79
C PRO A 57 -7.82 14.19 -14.03
N PHE A 58 -8.13 14.44 -15.28
CA PHE A 58 -9.47 14.91 -15.65
C PHE A 58 -10.47 13.81 -15.33
N SER A 59 -11.60 14.18 -14.72
CA SER A 59 -12.66 13.27 -14.36
C SER A 59 -14.03 13.87 -14.63
N SER A 60 -14.97 13.04 -15.02
CA SER A 60 -16.38 13.43 -15.13
C SER A 60 -16.99 13.65 -13.74
N PRO A 61 -18.09 14.39 -13.62
CA PRO A 61 -18.72 14.65 -12.31
C PRO A 61 -19.11 13.40 -11.53
N HIS A 62 -19.41 12.29 -12.22
CA HIS A 62 -19.77 11.01 -11.61
C HIS A 62 -18.56 10.12 -11.28
N GLN A 63 -17.38 10.46 -11.75
CA GLN A 63 -16.18 9.68 -11.49
C GLN A 63 -15.54 10.06 -10.16
N LEU A 64 -15.03 9.04 -9.47
CA LEU A 64 -14.19 9.17 -8.29
C LEU A 64 -12.73 9.25 -8.70
N THR A 65 -12.05 10.30 -8.28
CA THR A 65 -10.60 10.40 -8.44
C THR A 65 -9.90 9.67 -7.31
N VAL A 66 -8.88 8.91 -7.64
CA VAL A 66 -8.05 8.18 -6.67
C VAL A 66 -6.57 8.49 -6.92
N GLU A 67 -5.86 8.90 -5.88
CA GLU A 67 -4.39 8.98 -5.92
C GLU A 67 -3.76 7.98 -4.95
N LYS A 68 -2.53 7.62 -5.20
CA LYS A 68 -1.75 6.68 -4.43
C LYS A 68 -0.38 7.26 -4.12
N THR A 69 -0.09 7.44 -2.83
CA THR A 69 1.25 7.80 -2.35
C THR A 69 1.55 6.99 -1.09
N PRO A 70 2.23 5.85 -1.20
CA PRO A 70 2.39 4.91 -0.10
C PRO A 70 3.15 5.43 1.11
N ALA A 71 3.97 6.48 0.93
CA ALA A 71 4.72 7.11 1.99
C ALA A 71 3.83 7.87 2.99
N TYR A 72 2.58 8.17 2.63
CA TYR A 72 1.68 8.90 3.52
C TYR A 72 1.41 8.17 4.83
N PHE A 73 1.27 6.85 4.78
CA PHE A 73 0.88 6.06 5.96
C PHE A 73 1.85 6.23 7.14
N THR A 74 3.14 6.26 6.86
CA THR A 74 4.19 6.32 7.89
C THR A 74 4.70 7.72 8.19
N SER A 75 4.14 8.75 7.57
CA SER A 75 4.52 10.14 7.80
C SER A 75 3.63 10.78 8.88
N PRO A 76 4.21 11.20 10.03
CA PRO A 76 3.41 11.68 11.17
C PRO A 76 2.59 12.93 10.90
N LYS A 77 3.02 13.77 9.97
CA LYS A 77 2.35 15.05 9.64
C LYS A 77 1.22 14.92 8.62
N VAL A 78 1.18 13.82 7.89
CA VAL A 78 0.22 13.63 6.79
C VAL A 78 -1.24 13.51 7.27
N PRO A 79 -1.56 12.77 8.35
CA PRO A 79 -2.95 12.62 8.78
C PRO A 79 -3.67 13.97 9.03
N GLU A 80 -3.03 14.88 9.74
CA GLU A 80 -3.58 16.22 10.01
C GLU A 80 -3.80 17.01 8.73
N ARG A 81 -2.84 16.97 7.81
CA ARG A 81 -2.91 17.70 6.53
C ARG A 81 -4.03 17.18 5.64
N VAL A 82 -4.20 15.87 5.57
CA VAL A 82 -5.31 15.24 4.82
C VAL A 82 -6.65 15.59 5.45
N HIS A 83 -6.76 15.54 6.77
CA HIS A 83 -7.96 15.91 7.50
C HIS A 83 -8.33 17.39 7.27
N SER A 84 -7.34 18.29 7.27
CA SER A 84 -7.56 19.71 6.99
C SER A 84 -8.09 19.95 5.59
N MET A 85 -7.70 19.13 4.62
CA MET A 85 -8.24 19.19 3.26
C MET A 85 -9.69 18.70 3.22
N ASN A 86 -9.94 17.54 3.78
CA ASN A 86 -11.27 16.90 3.74
C ASN A 86 -11.46 15.92 4.91
N PRO A 87 -12.16 16.34 5.99
CA PRO A 87 -12.43 15.46 7.12
C PRO A 87 -13.28 14.23 6.77
N GLY A 88 -14.06 14.31 5.71
CA GLY A 88 -14.96 13.25 5.25
C GLY A 88 -14.36 12.31 4.20
N ILE A 89 -13.06 12.43 3.93
CA ILE A 89 -12.38 11.60 2.92
C ILE A 89 -12.47 10.11 3.27
N ARG A 90 -12.57 9.27 2.24
CA ARG A 90 -12.41 7.82 2.36
C ARG A 90 -10.98 7.44 2.00
N LEU A 91 -10.34 6.71 2.89
CA LEU A 91 -8.94 6.31 2.79
C LEU A 91 -8.83 4.80 2.61
N LEU A 92 -7.90 4.38 1.76
CA LEU A 92 -7.57 2.98 1.56
C LEU A 92 -6.17 2.70 2.10
N LEU A 93 -6.05 1.63 2.87
CA LEU A 93 -4.79 1.15 3.41
C LEU A 93 -4.67 -0.34 3.06
N ILE A 94 -3.67 -0.71 2.29
CA ILE A 94 -3.40 -2.11 1.97
C ILE A 94 -2.17 -2.58 2.72
N LEU A 95 -2.32 -3.69 3.43
CA LEU A 95 -1.29 -4.24 4.30
C LEU A 95 -1.01 -5.70 3.95
N ARG A 96 0.22 -6.10 4.15
CA ARG A 96 0.69 -7.48 4.02
C ARG A 96 1.29 -7.93 5.35
N ASP A 97 1.54 -9.24 5.46
CA ASP A 97 2.36 -9.79 6.53
C ASP A 97 3.60 -8.90 6.73
N PRO A 98 3.82 -8.37 7.94
CA PRO A 98 4.93 -7.45 8.21
C PRO A 98 6.30 -8.00 7.84
N SER A 99 6.55 -9.29 8.07
CA SER A 99 7.83 -9.92 7.72
C SER A 99 8.05 -9.96 6.21
N GLU A 100 7.02 -10.34 5.45
CA GLU A 100 7.05 -10.33 3.99
C GLU A 100 7.25 -8.91 3.44
N ARG A 101 6.61 -7.92 4.08
CA ARG A 101 6.79 -6.51 3.70
C ARG A 101 8.24 -6.05 3.90
N VAL A 102 8.89 -6.43 5.00
CA VAL A 102 10.30 -6.13 5.24
C VAL A 102 11.19 -6.70 4.13
N LEU A 103 10.99 -7.96 3.77
CA LEU A 103 11.76 -8.60 2.68
C LEU A 103 11.52 -7.91 1.35
N SER A 104 10.30 -7.53 1.07
CA SER A 104 9.93 -6.80 -0.15
C SER A 104 10.55 -5.39 -0.20
N ASP A 105 10.61 -4.70 0.94
CA ASP A 105 11.23 -3.38 1.06
C ASP A 105 12.73 -3.45 0.76
N TYR A 106 13.42 -4.39 1.39
CA TYR A 106 14.83 -4.66 1.09
C TYR A 106 15.05 -4.95 -0.40
N THR A 107 14.26 -5.86 -0.96
CA THR A 107 14.36 -6.28 -2.36
C THR A 107 14.26 -5.09 -3.32
N GLN A 108 13.35 -4.18 -3.08
CA GLN A 108 13.18 -2.99 -3.91
C GLN A 108 14.43 -2.10 -3.89
N VAL A 109 14.99 -1.86 -2.72
CA VAL A 109 16.18 -1.00 -2.58
C VAL A 109 17.42 -1.70 -3.16
N PHE A 110 17.54 -3.01 -2.93
CA PHE A 110 18.60 -3.82 -3.53
C PHE A 110 18.63 -3.70 -5.06
N TYR A 111 17.51 -3.93 -5.71
CA TYR A 111 17.44 -3.84 -7.18
C TYR A 111 17.69 -2.42 -7.71
N ASN A 112 17.27 -1.40 -6.98
CA ASN A 112 17.57 -0.02 -7.35
C ASN A 112 19.08 0.25 -7.34
N HIS A 113 19.83 -0.35 -6.42
CA HIS A 113 21.30 -0.26 -6.37
C HIS A 113 21.95 -1.08 -7.48
N VAL A 114 21.46 -2.29 -7.73
CA VAL A 114 21.94 -3.15 -8.84
C VAL A 114 21.81 -2.42 -10.18
N GLN A 115 20.67 -1.79 -10.44
CA GLN A 115 20.47 -1.02 -11.67
C GLN A 115 21.45 0.15 -11.81
N LYS A 116 21.86 0.74 -10.69
CA LYS A 116 22.84 1.84 -10.65
C LYS A 116 24.28 1.32 -10.55
N ARG A 117 24.50 0.02 -10.63
CA ARG A 117 25.80 -0.65 -10.46
C ARG A 117 26.49 -0.25 -9.14
N LYS A 118 25.70 -0.08 -8.09
CA LYS A 118 26.19 0.27 -6.74
C LYS A 118 26.10 -0.97 -5.84
N PRO A 119 27.11 -1.21 -5.00
CA PRO A 119 27.03 -2.28 -4.00
C PRO A 119 25.93 -1.98 -2.99
N TYR A 120 25.36 -3.04 -2.43
CA TYR A 120 24.36 -2.94 -1.38
C TYR A 120 24.54 -4.10 -0.40
N PRO A 121 24.50 -3.86 0.92
CA PRO A 121 24.67 -4.91 1.92
C PRO A 121 23.64 -6.01 1.80
N SER A 122 23.95 -7.22 2.32
CA SER A 122 22.98 -8.31 2.39
C SER A 122 21.84 -7.96 3.37
N ILE A 123 20.74 -8.67 3.26
CA ILE A 123 19.60 -8.45 4.17
C ILE A 123 19.99 -8.78 5.62
N GLU A 124 20.83 -9.77 5.84
CA GLU A 124 21.33 -10.15 7.16
C GLU A 124 22.09 -9.00 7.82
N GLU A 125 22.89 -8.27 7.05
CA GLU A 125 23.63 -7.10 7.56
C GLU A 125 22.69 -5.98 8.01
N PHE A 126 21.50 -5.85 7.41
CA PHE A 126 20.48 -4.90 7.86
C PHE A 126 19.69 -5.41 9.07
N LEU A 127 19.37 -6.71 9.07
CA LEU A 127 18.51 -7.30 10.10
C LEU A 127 19.23 -7.60 11.41
N VAL A 128 20.57 -7.75 11.39
CA VAL A 128 21.35 -8.09 12.58
C VAL A 128 22.33 -6.99 12.93
N ARG A 129 22.33 -6.62 14.19
CA ARG A 129 23.31 -5.71 14.78
C ARG A 129 23.73 -6.24 16.15
N ASP A 130 25.02 -6.38 16.38
CA ASP A 130 25.58 -6.89 17.64
C ASP A 130 24.95 -8.25 18.06
N GLY A 131 24.75 -9.14 17.10
CA GLY A 131 24.16 -10.47 17.32
C GLY A 131 22.66 -10.49 17.63
N ARG A 132 21.98 -9.35 17.55
CA ARG A 132 20.54 -9.20 17.82
C ARG A 132 19.80 -8.62 16.61
N LEU A 133 18.49 -8.73 16.62
CA LEU A 133 17.66 -8.08 15.61
C LEU A 133 17.86 -6.57 15.67
N ASN A 134 18.14 -5.97 14.50
CA ASN A 134 18.35 -4.53 14.37
C ASN A 134 17.00 -3.79 14.31
N VAL A 135 16.45 -3.45 15.47
CA VAL A 135 15.17 -2.72 15.58
C VAL A 135 15.24 -1.30 15.03
N GLY A 136 16.43 -0.77 14.78
CA GLY A 136 16.64 0.53 14.12
C GLY A 136 16.52 0.48 12.60
N TYR A 137 16.42 -0.69 12.00
CA TYR A 137 16.23 -0.82 10.57
C TYR A 137 14.86 -0.26 10.13
N LYS A 138 14.88 0.73 9.25
CA LYS A 138 13.67 1.47 8.84
C LYS A 138 12.54 0.55 8.31
N ALA A 139 12.90 -0.55 7.64
CA ALA A 139 11.91 -1.48 7.13
C ALA A 139 11.10 -2.14 8.25
N LEU A 140 11.68 -2.40 9.42
CA LEU A 140 10.96 -2.91 10.58
C LEU A 140 9.97 -1.88 11.11
N ASN A 141 10.41 -0.64 11.26
CA ASN A 141 9.53 0.44 11.73
C ASN A 141 8.32 0.64 10.81
N ARG A 142 8.50 0.62 9.51
CA ARG A 142 7.42 0.74 8.54
C ARG A 142 6.38 -0.39 8.63
N SER A 143 6.75 -1.52 9.22
CA SER A 143 5.87 -2.68 9.42
C SER A 143 5.21 -2.71 10.79
N LEU A 144 5.43 -1.72 11.64
CA LEU A 144 4.73 -1.54 12.91
C LEU A 144 3.40 -0.81 12.67
N TYR A 145 2.45 -1.50 12.06
CA TYR A 145 1.23 -0.88 11.55
C TYR A 145 0.37 -0.22 12.62
N HIS A 146 0.35 -0.77 13.84
CA HIS A 146 -0.40 -0.19 14.96
C HIS A 146 0.09 1.21 15.32
N VAL A 147 1.41 1.44 15.26
CA VAL A 147 2.01 2.75 15.57
C VAL A 147 1.54 3.79 14.54
N HIS A 148 1.65 3.47 13.27
CA HIS A 148 1.29 4.40 12.20
C HIS A 148 -0.21 4.61 12.11
N LEU A 149 -1.02 3.57 12.27
CA LEU A 149 -2.48 3.70 12.24
C LEU A 149 -3.00 4.55 13.39
N GLN A 150 -2.41 4.48 14.58
CA GLN A 150 -2.77 5.33 15.71
C GLN A 150 -2.66 6.82 15.37
N ASN A 151 -1.66 7.23 14.59
CA ASN A 151 -1.54 8.62 14.13
C ASN A 151 -2.72 9.03 13.25
N TRP A 152 -3.18 8.16 12.37
CA TRP A 152 -4.35 8.40 11.52
C TRP A 152 -5.65 8.45 12.33
N LEU A 153 -5.80 7.56 13.33
CA LEU A 153 -7.00 7.50 14.19
C LEU A 153 -7.15 8.71 15.11
N ARG A 154 -6.13 9.54 15.27
CA ARG A 154 -6.23 10.82 15.95
C ARG A 154 -7.10 11.82 15.17
N PHE A 155 -7.22 11.67 13.87
CA PHE A 155 -7.92 12.59 12.98
C PHE A 155 -9.12 11.96 12.28
N PHE A 156 -9.11 10.66 12.05
CA PHE A 156 -10.16 9.94 11.33
C PHE A 156 -10.71 8.80 12.18
N PRO A 157 -12.03 8.60 12.22
CA PRO A 157 -12.60 7.39 12.78
C PRO A 157 -12.25 6.19 11.88
N LEU A 158 -12.17 5.00 12.48
CA LEU A 158 -11.75 3.79 11.77
C LEU A 158 -12.61 3.50 10.52
N HIS A 159 -13.90 3.81 10.54
CA HIS A 159 -14.79 3.56 9.40
C HIS A 159 -14.47 4.41 8.15
N ARG A 160 -13.61 5.42 8.27
CA ARG A 160 -13.11 6.21 7.14
C ARG A 160 -11.87 5.58 6.48
N ILE A 161 -11.29 4.56 7.09
CA ILE A 161 -10.10 3.87 6.62
C ILE A 161 -10.46 2.42 6.35
N HIS A 162 -10.51 2.04 5.07
CA HIS A 162 -10.71 0.66 4.69
C HIS A 162 -9.39 -0.06 4.55
N ILE A 163 -9.23 -1.15 5.29
CA ILE A 163 -8.00 -1.95 5.28
C ILE A 163 -8.20 -3.14 4.34
N VAL A 164 -7.40 -3.16 3.28
CA VAL A 164 -7.35 -4.24 2.30
C VAL A 164 -6.32 -5.27 2.75
N ASP A 165 -6.70 -6.55 2.76
CA ASP A 165 -5.79 -7.66 2.98
C ASP A 165 -4.97 -7.89 1.70
N GLY A 166 -3.73 -7.42 1.68
CA GLY A 166 -2.86 -7.50 0.52
C GLY A 166 -2.45 -8.92 0.17
N ASP A 167 -2.32 -9.80 1.17
CA ASP A 167 -1.99 -11.20 0.94
C ASP A 167 -3.17 -11.94 0.28
N ARG A 168 -4.39 -11.62 0.66
CA ARG A 168 -5.59 -12.13 -0.01
C ARG A 168 -5.77 -11.55 -1.40
N LEU A 169 -5.50 -10.26 -1.57
CA LEU A 169 -5.57 -9.62 -2.89
C LEU A 169 -4.67 -10.30 -3.92
N ILE A 170 -3.50 -10.76 -3.50
CA ILE A 170 -2.57 -11.50 -4.36
C ILE A 170 -3.12 -12.88 -4.72
N ARG A 171 -3.74 -13.57 -3.77
CA ARG A 171 -4.23 -14.95 -3.93
C ARG A 171 -5.56 -15.05 -4.65
N ASP A 172 -6.46 -14.10 -4.37
CA ASP A 172 -7.81 -14.07 -4.92
C ASP A 172 -8.31 -12.61 -4.91
N PRO A 173 -8.04 -11.84 -5.97
CA PRO A 173 -8.27 -10.39 -5.95
C PRO A 173 -9.74 -9.98 -5.89
N PHE A 174 -10.64 -10.71 -6.52
CA PHE A 174 -12.01 -10.25 -6.72
C PHE A 174 -12.78 -9.96 -5.41
N PRO A 175 -12.78 -10.84 -4.39
CA PRO A 175 -13.48 -10.56 -3.14
C PRO A 175 -12.98 -9.31 -2.42
N GLU A 176 -11.67 -9.07 -2.45
CA GLU A 176 -11.08 -7.87 -1.82
C GLU A 176 -11.46 -6.59 -2.59
N ILE A 177 -11.47 -6.64 -3.90
CA ILE A 177 -11.89 -5.49 -4.73
C ILE A 177 -13.38 -5.19 -4.57
N GLN A 178 -14.23 -6.21 -4.43
CA GLN A 178 -15.65 -5.98 -4.12
C GLN A 178 -15.84 -5.19 -2.82
N LYS A 179 -15.06 -5.49 -1.79
CA LYS A 179 -15.10 -4.74 -0.52
C LYS A 179 -14.69 -3.28 -0.72
N VAL A 180 -13.68 -3.04 -1.56
CA VAL A 180 -13.23 -1.67 -1.90
C VAL A 180 -14.32 -0.90 -2.65
N GLU A 181 -14.95 -1.50 -3.66
CA GLU A 181 -16.08 -0.89 -4.37
C GLU A 181 -17.19 -0.45 -3.39
N ARG A 182 -17.59 -1.34 -2.49
CA ARG A 182 -18.61 -1.04 -1.49
C ARG A 182 -18.20 0.09 -0.55
N PHE A 183 -16.96 0.06 -0.07
CA PHE A 183 -16.44 1.11 0.80
C PHE A 183 -16.43 2.48 0.12
N LEU A 184 -16.04 2.53 -1.13
CA LEU A 184 -16.02 3.77 -1.95
C LEU A 184 -17.39 4.16 -2.48
N LYS A 185 -18.44 3.37 -2.19
CA LYS A 185 -19.81 3.56 -2.70
C LYS A 185 -19.90 3.58 -4.22
N LEU A 186 -19.06 2.80 -4.85
CA LEU A 186 -19.11 2.55 -6.28
C LEU A 186 -20.13 1.46 -6.58
N SER A 187 -20.75 1.53 -7.77
CA SER A 187 -21.59 0.45 -8.26
C SER A 187 -20.76 -0.81 -8.52
N PRO A 188 -21.32 -2.04 -8.41
CA PRO A 188 -20.59 -3.29 -8.61
C PRO A 188 -20.34 -3.54 -10.10
N GLN A 189 -19.27 -2.97 -10.65
CA GLN A 189 -18.90 -3.06 -12.08
C GLN A 189 -17.73 -4.03 -12.32
N ILE A 190 -16.86 -4.23 -11.34
CA ILE A 190 -15.73 -5.15 -11.48
C ILE A 190 -16.21 -6.58 -11.23
N ASN A 191 -15.84 -7.49 -12.12
CA ASN A 191 -16.25 -8.88 -12.11
C ASN A 191 -15.07 -9.83 -11.89
N ALA A 192 -15.35 -11.06 -11.47
CA ALA A 192 -14.34 -12.11 -11.37
C ALA A 192 -13.61 -12.35 -12.70
N SER A 193 -14.31 -12.20 -13.83
CA SER A 193 -13.74 -12.33 -15.19
C SER A 193 -12.73 -11.25 -15.57
N ASN A 194 -12.64 -10.16 -14.80
CA ASN A 194 -11.59 -9.15 -14.97
C ASN A 194 -10.23 -9.62 -14.48
N PHE A 195 -10.16 -10.77 -13.82
CA PHE A 195 -8.93 -11.32 -13.26
C PHE A 195 -8.65 -12.70 -13.83
N TYR A 196 -7.42 -12.97 -14.20
CA TYR A 196 -6.99 -14.31 -14.60
C TYR A 196 -5.59 -14.61 -14.07
N PHE A 197 -5.38 -15.86 -13.68
CA PHE A 197 -4.08 -16.28 -13.19
C PHE A 197 -3.14 -16.57 -14.34
N ASN A 198 -2.05 -15.83 -14.44
CA ASN A 198 -1.00 -16.06 -15.43
C ASN A 198 0.00 -17.08 -14.89
N LYS A 199 -0.06 -18.31 -15.40
CA LYS A 199 0.79 -19.42 -14.94
C LYS A 199 2.28 -19.17 -15.18
N THR A 200 2.64 -18.45 -16.25
CA THR A 200 4.03 -18.11 -16.57
C THR A 200 4.61 -17.10 -15.57
N LYS A 201 3.81 -16.11 -15.20
CA LYS A 201 4.21 -15.04 -14.25
C LYS A 201 3.98 -15.42 -12.79
N GLY A 202 3.10 -16.40 -12.51
CA GLY A 202 2.79 -16.86 -11.16
C GLY A 202 1.91 -15.91 -10.35
N PHE A 203 1.19 -14.99 -11.00
CA PHE A 203 0.28 -14.06 -10.33
C PHE A 203 -0.92 -13.69 -11.21
N TYR A 204 -1.92 -13.06 -10.61
CA TYR A 204 -3.10 -12.58 -11.31
C TYR A 204 -2.79 -11.36 -12.17
N CYS A 205 -3.29 -11.40 -13.40
CA CYS A 205 -3.29 -10.30 -14.36
C CYS A 205 -4.71 -9.79 -14.58
N LEU A 206 -4.85 -8.68 -15.29
CA LEU A 206 -6.11 -7.98 -15.49
C LEU A 206 -6.60 -8.14 -16.92
N ARG A 207 -7.93 -8.26 -17.06
CA ARG A 207 -8.63 -8.27 -18.35
C ARG A 207 -9.67 -7.16 -18.37
N ASP A 208 -9.49 -6.24 -19.28
CA ASP A 208 -10.36 -5.09 -19.45
C ASP A 208 -10.80 -4.96 -20.90
N GLY A 209 -12.09 -5.15 -21.18
CA GLY A 209 -12.63 -5.04 -22.52
C GLY A 209 -11.95 -5.94 -23.57
N GLY A 210 -11.54 -7.15 -23.17
CA GLY A 210 -10.82 -8.08 -24.04
C GLY A 210 -9.31 -7.81 -24.15
N ARG A 211 -8.79 -6.82 -23.47
CA ARG A 211 -7.35 -6.53 -23.39
C ARG A 211 -6.79 -7.11 -22.11
N ASP A 212 -5.79 -7.95 -22.26
CA ASP A 212 -5.07 -8.52 -21.13
C ASP A 212 -3.83 -7.69 -20.80
N ARG A 213 -3.64 -7.37 -19.51
CA ARG A 213 -2.45 -6.70 -19.02
C ARG A 213 -2.03 -7.24 -17.66
N CYS A 214 -0.75 -7.30 -17.44
CA CYS A 214 -0.17 -7.70 -16.17
C CYS A 214 0.57 -6.52 -15.53
N LEU A 215 0.72 -6.57 -14.21
CA LEU A 215 1.58 -5.64 -13.51
C LEU A 215 3.00 -5.72 -14.05
N HIS A 216 3.73 -4.61 -13.96
CA HIS A 216 5.12 -4.53 -14.39
C HIS A 216 5.97 -5.64 -13.73
N GLU A 217 6.96 -6.16 -14.43
CA GLU A 217 7.85 -7.25 -13.99
C GLU A 217 8.60 -6.94 -12.67
N SER A 218 8.77 -5.67 -12.33
CA SER A 218 9.29 -5.26 -11.03
C SER A 218 8.39 -5.65 -9.84
N LYS A 219 7.16 -6.08 -10.12
CA LYS A 219 6.23 -6.59 -9.11
C LYS A 219 6.36 -8.10 -9.00
N GLY A 220 6.30 -8.62 -7.78
CA GLY A 220 6.46 -10.05 -7.55
C GLY A 220 7.89 -10.58 -7.67
N ARG A 221 8.91 -9.72 -7.55
CA ARG A 221 10.31 -10.15 -7.50
C ARG A 221 10.52 -11.15 -6.38
N ALA A 222 11.33 -12.18 -6.66
CA ALA A 222 11.72 -13.13 -5.64
C ALA A 222 12.45 -12.42 -4.49
N HIS A 223 12.06 -12.74 -3.27
CA HIS A 223 12.73 -12.25 -2.08
C HIS A 223 14.06 -13.02 -1.87
N PRO A 224 15.05 -12.40 -1.21
CA PRO A 224 16.27 -13.11 -0.86
C PRO A 224 15.94 -14.27 0.09
N GLN A 225 16.73 -15.34 -0.01
CA GLN A 225 16.65 -16.39 0.99
C GLN A 225 17.26 -15.87 2.29
N VAL A 226 16.53 -16.02 3.38
CA VAL A 226 16.94 -15.60 4.72
C VAL A 226 17.14 -16.85 5.57
N ASP A 227 18.16 -16.85 6.44
CA ASP A 227 18.34 -17.93 7.43
C ASP A 227 17.02 -18.14 8.18
N PRO A 228 16.48 -19.39 8.23
CA PRO A 228 15.22 -19.67 8.93
C PRO A 228 15.20 -19.21 10.39
N ARG A 229 16.35 -19.23 11.07
CA ARG A 229 16.46 -18.73 12.45
C ARG A 229 16.26 -17.22 12.56
N LEU A 230 16.79 -16.49 11.59
CA LEU A 230 16.62 -15.04 11.51
C LEU A 230 15.18 -14.69 11.11
N LEU A 231 14.60 -15.43 10.18
CA LEU A 231 13.21 -15.26 9.80
C LEU A 231 12.27 -15.50 10.99
N ASN A 232 12.52 -16.53 11.80
CA ASN A 232 11.77 -16.78 13.03
C ASN A 232 11.89 -15.63 14.04
N LYS A 233 13.08 -15.05 14.21
CA LYS A 233 13.24 -13.85 15.05
C LYS A 233 12.41 -12.68 14.55
N LEU A 234 12.31 -12.53 13.24
CA LEU A 234 11.48 -11.49 12.61
C LEU A 234 9.99 -11.72 12.90
N HIS A 235 9.51 -12.96 12.76
CA HIS A 235 8.15 -13.35 13.12
C HIS A 235 7.84 -13.09 14.60
N GLU A 236 8.74 -13.50 15.49
CA GLU A 236 8.62 -13.27 16.93
C GLU A 236 8.56 -11.77 17.25
N TYR A 237 9.38 -10.96 16.60
CA TYR A 237 9.38 -9.52 16.77
C TYR A 237 8.03 -8.88 16.43
N PHE A 238 7.38 -9.33 15.36
CA PHE A 238 6.11 -8.78 14.93
C PHE A 238 4.89 -9.38 15.64
N HIS A 239 5.05 -10.42 16.46
CA HIS A 239 3.93 -11.07 17.12
C HIS A 239 3.10 -10.10 17.98
N GLU A 240 3.73 -9.39 18.93
CA GLU A 240 3.03 -8.41 19.77
C GLU A 240 2.54 -7.18 19.00
N PRO A 241 3.32 -6.57 18.11
CA PRO A 241 2.82 -5.51 17.23
C PRO A 241 1.61 -5.91 16.40
N ASN A 242 1.60 -7.12 15.84
CA ASN A 242 0.46 -7.64 15.07
C ASN A 242 -0.78 -7.80 15.96
N LYS A 243 -0.62 -8.34 17.15
CA LYS A 243 -1.70 -8.47 18.12
C LYS A 243 -2.31 -7.12 18.49
N LYS A 244 -1.48 -6.13 18.77
CA LYS A 244 -1.92 -4.75 19.03
C LYS A 244 -2.69 -4.17 17.85
N PHE A 245 -2.22 -4.42 16.63
CA PHE A 245 -2.90 -3.98 15.42
C PHE A 245 -4.27 -4.65 15.27
N PHE A 246 -4.36 -5.96 15.47
CA PHE A 246 -5.63 -6.70 15.39
C PHE A 246 -6.65 -6.19 16.42
N GLU A 247 -6.22 -5.92 17.63
CA GLU A 247 -7.07 -5.32 18.66
C GLU A 247 -7.55 -3.92 18.26
N LEU A 248 -6.66 -3.12 17.67
CA LEU A 248 -6.97 -1.76 17.25
C LEU A 248 -8.03 -1.70 16.14
N VAL A 249 -7.99 -2.64 15.20
CA VAL A 249 -8.92 -2.68 14.06
C VAL A 249 -10.10 -3.62 14.26
N GLY A 250 -10.12 -4.40 15.33
CA GLY A 250 -11.20 -5.38 15.61
C GLY A 250 -11.27 -6.51 14.60
N ARG A 251 -10.14 -6.90 14.02
CA ARG A 251 -10.03 -7.88 12.95
C ARG A 251 -8.67 -8.55 12.99
N THR A 252 -8.61 -9.82 12.60
CA THR A 252 -7.36 -10.59 12.50
C THR A 252 -6.96 -10.81 11.04
N PHE A 253 -5.66 -10.95 10.81
CA PHE A 253 -5.07 -11.31 9.52
C PHE A 253 -4.22 -12.56 9.70
N ASP A 254 -4.05 -13.32 8.62
CA ASP A 254 -3.24 -14.53 8.58
C ASP A 254 -1.75 -14.16 8.39
N TRP A 255 -1.17 -13.56 9.41
CA TRP A 255 0.24 -13.15 9.47
C TRP A 255 1.03 -14.01 10.45
N HIS A 256 2.34 -14.13 10.21
CA HIS A 256 3.24 -14.86 11.11
C HIS A 256 3.46 -14.14 12.45
#